data_fd54d5ad5fa56a71b7751d5a6f940454
#
_entry.id   fd54d5ad5fa56a71b7751d5a6f940454
#
_cell.length_a   1.000
_cell.length_b   1.000
_cell.length_c   1.000
_cell.angle_alpha   90.00
_cell.angle_beta   90.00
_cell.angle_gamma   90.00
#
_symmetry.space_group_name_H-M   'P 1'
#
loop_
_entity.id
_entity.type
_entity.pdbx_description
1 polymer ?
#
loop_
_entity_poly.entity_id
_entity_poly.type
_entity_poly.pdbx_seq_one_letter_code
_entity_poly.pdbx_strand_id
1 'polypeptide(L)' 'MIHLDIENVEKEELREFLQHCLNWLTVEVHHTDTFAFRERLKQKEKVIQNLLAQLDSEANR' A
#
# COMPACT_ATOMS: atom_id res chain seq x y z
N MET A 1 11.88 13.81 -3.79
CA MET A 1 10.60 13.58 -3.08
C MET A 1 9.44 13.71 -4.03
N ILE A 2 8.55 12.74 -4.01
CA ILE A 2 7.36 12.80 -4.86
C ILE A 2 6.32 13.67 -4.19
N HIS A 3 5.84 14.64 -4.91
CA HIS A 3 4.83 15.55 -4.40
C HIS A 3 3.53 15.27 -5.15
N LEU A 4 2.55 14.72 -4.42
CA LEU A 4 1.25 14.40 -5.00
C LEU A 4 0.25 15.50 -4.69
N ASP A 5 -0.26 16.11 -5.74
CA ASP A 5 -1.23 17.20 -5.61
C ASP A 5 -2.61 16.64 -5.92
N ILE A 6 -3.19 15.94 -4.93
CA ILE A 6 -4.49 15.29 -5.08
C ILE A 6 -5.49 15.88 -4.09
N GLU A 7 -6.74 15.93 -4.53
CA GLU A 7 -7.82 16.42 -3.69
C GLU A 7 -8.18 15.39 -2.62
N ASN A 8 -8.89 15.83 -1.58
CA ASN A 8 -9.22 14.98 -0.45
C ASN A 8 -10.01 13.73 -0.85
N VAL A 9 -10.95 13.88 -1.79
CA VAL A 9 -11.74 12.73 -2.25
C VAL A 9 -10.84 11.72 -2.93
N GLU A 10 -9.92 12.21 -3.75
CA GLU A 10 -8.99 11.31 -4.45
C GLU A 10 -8.03 10.64 -3.48
N LYS A 11 -7.62 11.34 -2.43
CA LYS A 11 -6.76 10.75 -1.40
C LYS A 11 -7.46 9.59 -0.71
N GLU A 12 -8.74 9.74 -0.40
CA GLU A 12 -9.50 8.69 0.24
C GLU A 12 -9.66 7.49 -0.67
N GLU A 13 -9.94 7.73 -1.95
CA GLU A 13 -10.06 6.67 -2.91
C GLU A 13 -8.74 5.92 -3.06
N LEU A 14 -7.64 6.67 -3.10
CA LEU A 14 -6.32 6.06 -3.21
C LEU A 14 -6.01 5.22 -1.97
N ARG A 15 -6.35 5.73 -0.78
CA ARG A 15 -6.14 4.99 0.45
C ARG A 15 -6.91 3.67 0.44
N GLU A 16 -8.17 3.71 0.05
CA GLU A 16 -8.99 2.50 -0.04
C GLU A 16 -8.38 1.50 -1.02
N PHE A 17 -7.97 2.00 -2.18
CA PHE A 17 -7.36 1.15 -3.19
C PHE A 17 -6.09 0.48 -2.65
N LEU A 18 -5.23 1.26 -2.01
CA LEU A 18 -4.00 0.73 -1.44
C LEU A 18 -4.28 -0.28 -0.33
N GLN A 19 -5.30 -0.02 0.48
CA GLN A 19 -5.67 -0.94 1.55
C GLN A 19 -6.15 -2.27 0.98
N HIS A 20 -6.93 -2.22 -0.10
CA HIS A 20 -7.39 -3.44 -0.76
C HIS A 20 -6.21 -4.21 -1.36
N CYS A 21 -5.27 -3.50 -1.97
CA CYS A 21 -4.07 -4.13 -2.50
C CYS A 21 -3.25 -4.79 -1.41
N LEU A 22 -3.13 -4.13 -0.27
CA LEU A 22 -2.39 -4.68 0.88
C LEU A 22 -3.06 -5.95 1.38
N ASN A 23 -4.37 -5.95 1.52
CA ASN A 23 -5.11 -7.13 1.95
C ASN A 23 -4.91 -8.29 0.98
N TRP A 24 -4.98 -8.00 -0.32
CA TRP A 24 -4.76 -9.01 -1.35
C TRP A 24 -3.35 -9.59 -1.27
N LEU A 25 -2.34 -8.73 -1.11
CA LEU A 25 -0.95 -9.16 -1.00
C LEU A 25 -0.73 -10.04 0.22
N THR A 26 -1.35 -9.68 1.33
CA THR A 26 -1.24 -10.46 2.57
C THR A 26 -1.74 -11.88 2.34
N VAL A 27 -2.87 -12.02 1.65
CA VAL A 27 -3.42 -13.35 1.33
C VAL A 27 -2.47 -14.11 0.40
N GLU A 28 -1.96 -13.42 -0.62
CA GLU A 28 -1.07 -14.05 -1.59
C GLU A 28 0.24 -14.54 -0.95
N VAL A 29 0.76 -13.79 0.01
CA VAL A 29 1.97 -14.19 0.73
C VAL A 29 1.74 -15.53 1.43
N HIS A 30 0.56 -15.70 2.03
CA HIS A 30 0.24 -16.96 2.71
C HIS A 30 0.04 -18.14 1.76
N HIS A 31 -0.35 -17.86 0.51
CA HIS A 31 -0.62 -18.90 -0.47
C HIS A 31 0.55 -19.19 -1.40
N THR A 32 1.63 -18.43 -1.29
CA THR A 32 2.76 -18.56 -2.20
C THR A 32 3.82 -19.48 -1.61
N ASP A 33 4.17 -20.52 -2.34
CA ASP A 33 5.17 -21.51 -1.90
C ASP A 33 6.59 -21.14 -2.32
N THR A 34 6.74 -20.34 -3.35
CA THR A 34 8.04 -19.96 -3.88
C THR A 34 8.63 -18.85 -3.02
N PHE A 35 9.79 -19.10 -2.43
CA PHE A 35 10.43 -18.15 -1.53
C PHE A 35 10.73 -16.80 -2.21
N ALA A 36 11.33 -16.85 -3.40
CA ALA A 36 11.70 -15.62 -4.10
C ALA A 36 10.47 -14.76 -4.42
N PHE A 37 9.40 -15.39 -4.84
CA PHE A 37 8.17 -14.68 -5.18
C PHE A 37 7.52 -14.09 -3.93
N ARG A 38 7.53 -14.85 -2.83
CA ARG A 38 7.00 -14.39 -1.55
C ARG A 38 7.73 -13.15 -1.08
N GLU A 39 9.05 -13.12 -1.22
CA GLU A 39 9.84 -11.98 -0.79
C GLU A 39 9.52 -10.73 -1.60
N ARG A 40 9.25 -10.89 -2.90
CA ARG A 40 8.84 -9.77 -3.73
C ARG A 40 7.49 -9.22 -3.30
N LEU A 41 6.56 -10.11 -2.94
CA LEU A 41 5.26 -9.68 -2.45
C LEU A 41 5.38 -8.92 -1.12
N LYS A 42 6.26 -9.39 -0.24
CA LYS A 42 6.50 -8.70 1.02
C LYS A 42 7.07 -7.31 0.83
N GLN A 43 7.95 -7.14 -0.17
CA GLN A 43 8.47 -5.82 -0.49
C GLN A 43 7.37 -4.88 -0.97
N LYS A 44 6.46 -5.40 -1.77
CA LYS A 44 5.31 -4.60 -2.22
C LYS A 44 4.41 -4.21 -1.07
N GLU A 45 4.22 -5.12 -0.11
CA GLU A 45 3.47 -4.79 1.10
C GLU A 45 4.10 -3.61 1.84
N LYS A 46 5.42 -3.63 1.96
CA LYS A 46 6.14 -2.56 2.64
C LYS A 46 5.94 -1.22 1.96
N VAL A 47 6.04 -1.21 0.62
CA VAL A 47 5.86 0.02 -0.15
C VAL A 47 4.45 0.57 0.08
N ILE A 48 3.45 -0.30 0.03
CA ILE A 48 2.06 0.13 0.21
C ILE A 48 1.84 0.65 1.64
N GLN A 49 2.40 -0.03 2.63
CA GLN A 49 2.30 0.42 4.02
C GLN A 49 2.92 1.81 4.20
N ASN A 50 4.06 2.04 3.57
CA ASN A 50 4.70 3.34 3.62
C ASN A 50 3.85 4.43 2.97
N LEU A 51 3.25 4.11 1.83
CA LEU A 51 2.37 5.06 1.14
C LEU A 51 1.15 5.38 1.98
N LEU A 52 0.55 4.36 2.60
CA LEU A 52 -0.60 4.58 3.48
C LEU A 52 -0.23 5.48 4.66
N ALA A 53 0.93 5.25 5.24
CA ALA A 53 1.39 6.06 6.35
C ALA A 53 1.59 7.53 5.93
N GLN A 54 2.11 7.74 4.73
CA GLN A 54 2.30 9.09 4.21
C GLN A 54 0.96 9.78 3.96
N LEU A 55 -0.01 9.06 3.42
CA LEU A 55 -1.34 9.62 3.21
C LEU A 55 -2.01 10.01 4.52
N ASP A 56 -1.88 9.16 5.54
CA ASP A 56 -2.43 9.45 6.86
C ASP A 56 -1.74 10.65 7.50
N SER A 57 -0.44 10.75 7.33
CA SER A 57 0.32 11.87 7.87
C SER A 57 -0.12 13.19 7.25
N GLU A 58 -0.38 13.21 5.95
CA GLU A 58 -0.87 14.40 5.28
C GLU A 58 -2.29 14.77 5.73
N ALA A 59 -3.11 13.77 5.99
CA ALA A 59 -4.49 14.01 6.42
C ALA A 59 -4.56 14.63 7.80
N ASN A 60 -3.53 14.46 8.62
CA ASN A 60 -3.49 14.94 9.99
C ASN A 60 -2.92 16.36 10.13
N ARG A 61 -2.68 17.02 9.04
CA ARG A 61 -2.16 18.38 9.08
C ARG A 61 -3.25 19.43 8.97
#